data_7c7b5d0060e7b9cd47a25bd147f2dda5
#
_entry.id   7c7b5d0060e7b9cd47a25bd147f2dda5
#
_cell.length_a   1.000
_cell.length_b   1.000
_cell.length_c   1.000
_cell.angle_alpha   90.00
_cell.angle_beta   90.00
_cell.angle_gamma   90.00
#
_symmetry.space_group_name_H-M   'P 1'
#
loop_
_entity.id
_entity.type
_entity.pdbx_description
1 polymer ?
#
loop_
_entity_poly.entity_id
_entity_poly.type
_entity_poly.pdbx_seq_one_letter_code
_entity_poly.pdbx_strand_id
1 'polypeptide(L)'
;MPIKYEHAPDIQESINELANLLFSHVKTDSVVCLRSYGSSSRGTIARCHALGKAMQLALGRKGFYVIEVISRRFDKLSKIDQTKTLIHELMHIPK
;
A
#
# COMPACT_ATOMS: atom_id res chain seq x y z
N MET A 1 -13.82 17.16 5.58
CA MET A 1 -13.27 16.34 6.69
C MET A 1 -11.87 15.89 6.35
N PRO A 2 -10.91 16.06 7.24
CA PRO A 2 -9.57 15.55 6.98
C PRO A 2 -9.55 14.04 6.96
N ILE A 3 -8.68 13.49 6.11
CA ILE A 3 -8.45 12.05 6.06
C ILE A 3 -7.58 11.68 7.25
N LYS A 4 -7.95 10.60 7.92
CA LYS A 4 -7.19 10.06 9.04
C LYS A 4 -6.46 8.81 8.57
N TYR A 5 -5.21 8.65 8.97
CA TYR A 5 -4.38 7.51 8.61
C TYR A 5 -3.97 6.73 9.85
N GLU A 6 -3.87 5.42 9.70
CA GLU A 6 -3.34 4.53 10.73
C GLU A 6 -2.46 3.47 10.10
N HIS A 7 -1.46 3.01 10.83
CA HIS A 7 -0.72 1.82 10.40
C HIS A 7 -1.66 0.62 10.35
N ALA A 8 -1.42 -0.27 9.39
CA ALA A 8 -2.25 -1.46 9.18
C ALA A 8 -1.37 -2.71 9.27
N PRO A 9 -1.05 -3.17 10.48
CA PRO A 9 -0.13 -4.31 10.65
C PRO A 9 -0.63 -5.61 10.01
N ASP A 10 -1.93 -5.83 9.98
CA ASP A 10 -2.51 -6.99 9.31
C ASP A 10 -2.29 -6.94 7.79
N ILE A 11 -2.48 -5.77 7.19
CA ILE A 11 -2.21 -5.57 5.76
C ILE A 11 -0.71 -5.68 5.49
N GLN A 12 0.10 -5.12 6.39
CA GLN A 12 1.57 -5.20 6.27
C GLN A 12 2.03 -6.65 6.21
N GLU A 13 1.49 -7.50 7.06
CA GLU A 13 1.84 -8.91 7.07
C GLU A 13 1.47 -9.58 5.75
N SER A 14 0.26 -9.32 5.26
CA SER A 14 -0.20 -9.86 3.97
C SER A 14 0.68 -9.38 2.80
N ILE A 15 1.02 -8.09 2.79
CA ILE A 15 1.88 -7.52 1.75
C ILE A 15 3.27 -8.16 1.78
N ASN A 16 3.83 -8.34 2.97
CA ASN A 16 5.16 -8.96 3.10
C ASN A 16 5.15 -10.38 2.57
N GLU A 17 4.12 -11.17 2.88
CA GLU A 17 3.98 -12.53 2.37
C GLU A 17 3.82 -12.55 0.86
N LEU A 18 2.93 -11.72 0.32
CA LEU A 18 2.69 -11.67 -1.12
C LEU A 18 3.92 -11.20 -1.90
N ALA A 19 4.64 -10.22 -1.37
CA ALA A 19 5.86 -9.74 -2.00
C ALA A 19 6.93 -10.83 -2.05
N ASN A 20 7.11 -11.53 -0.94
CA ASN A 20 8.10 -12.62 -0.88
C ASN A 20 7.74 -13.76 -1.83
N LEU A 21 6.46 -14.05 -2.01
CA LEU A 21 6.01 -15.15 -2.87
C LEU A 21 6.00 -14.77 -4.35
N LEU A 22 5.57 -13.56 -4.68
CA LEU A 22 5.25 -13.19 -6.06
C LEU A 22 6.11 -12.07 -6.63
N PHE A 23 6.72 -11.25 -5.79
CA PHE A 23 7.43 -10.03 -6.23
C PHE A 23 8.78 -9.94 -5.53
N SER A 24 9.69 -10.82 -5.89
CA SER A 24 11.00 -10.92 -5.21
C SER A 24 11.84 -9.64 -5.32
N HIS A 25 11.54 -8.78 -6.30
CA HIS A 25 12.23 -7.50 -6.44
C HIS A 25 11.77 -6.45 -5.42
N VAL A 26 10.66 -6.69 -4.72
CA VAL A 26 10.12 -5.74 -3.74
C VAL A 26 10.82 -5.94 -2.41
N LYS A 27 11.44 -4.86 -1.91
CA LYS A 27 12.05 -4.85 -0.58
C LYS A 27 11.00 -4.44 0.44
N THR A 28 10.57 -5.40 1.24
CA THR A 28 9.43 -5.21 2.14
C THR A 28 9.69 -4.14 3.21
N ASP A 29 10.94 -3.89 3.56
CA ASP A 29 11.29 -2.81 4.49
C ASP A 29 11.13 -1.41 3.87
N SER A 30 10.91 -1.34 2.56
CA SER A 30 10.64 -0.09 1.85
C SER A 30 9.16 0.08 1.49
N VAL A 31 8.28 -0.74 2.04
CA VAL A 31 6.84 -0.68 1.80
C VAL A 31 6.11 -0.64 3.13
N VAL A 32 5.35 0.42 3.36
CA VAL A 32 4.55 0.59 4.59
C VAL A 32 3.08 0.59 4.20
N CYS A 33 2.28 -0.14 4.96
CA CYS A 33 0.84 -0.24 4.70
C CYS A 33 0.04 0.57 5.72
N LEU A 34 -0.90 1.34 5.21
CA LEU A 34 -1.77 2.20 6.02
C LEU A 34 -3.23 1.95 5.67
N ARG A 35 -4.10 2.16 6.65
CA ARG A 35 -5.52 2.34 6.42
C ARG A 35 -5.85 3.82 6.45
N SER A 36 -6.77 4.24 5.58
CA SER A 36 -7.28 5.60 5.63
C SER A 36 -8.78 5.60 5.89
N TYR A 37 -9.22 6.67 6.56
CA TYR A 37 -10.60 6.88 6.93
C TYR A 37 -11.00 8.28 6.48
N GLY A 38 -12.24 8.43 6.03
CA GLY A 38 -12.76 9.74 5.66
C GLY A 38 -12.44 10.19 4.24
N SER A 39 -11.96 9.28 3.39
CA SER A 39 -11.72 9.60 1.98
C SER A 39 -13.04 9.84 1.26
N SER A 40 -13.09 10.90 0.45
CA SER A 40 -14.26 11.21 -0.37
C SER A 40 -14.15 10.62 -1.78
N SER A 41 -13.06 9.92 -2.10
CA SER A 41 -12.90 9.35 -3.43
C SER A 41 -13.97 8.29 -3.70
N ARG A 42 -14.42 8.22 -4.94
CA ARG A 42 -15.44 7.26 -5.36
C ARG A 42 -14.78 6.03 -5.96
N GLY A 43 -15.14 4.86 -5.44
CA GLY A 43 -14.71 3.60 -6.00
C GLY A 43 -13.28 3.19 -5.74
N THR A 44 -12.44 4.06 -5.21
CA THR A 44 -11.07 3.71 -4.89
C THR A 44 -11.05 2.80 -3.67
N ILE A 45 -10.39 1.65 -3.79
CA ILE A 45 -10.27 0.66 -2.72
C ILE A 45 -8.90 0.77 -2.06
N ALA A 46 -7.87 0.99 -2.88
CA ALA A 46 -6.50 1.10 -2.41
C ALA A 46 -5.70 1.94 -3.39
N ARG A 47 -4.55 2.43 -2.94
CA ARG A 47 -3.63 3.14 -3.82
C ARG A 47 -2.20 2.95 -3.34
N CYS A 48 -1.27 3.02 -4.30
CA CYS A 48 0.15 2.92 -4.01
C CYS A 48 0.81 4.29 -4.20
N HIS A 49 1.39 4.81 -3.14
CA HIS A 49 2.13 6.08 -3.18
C HIS A 49 3.60 5.76 -3.35
N ALA A 50 4.26 6.47 -4.25
CA ALA A 50 5.70 6.31 -4.46
C ALA A 50 6.41 7.59 -4.02
N LEU A 51 7.55 7.42 -3.38
CA LEU A 51 8.40 8.55 -3.01
C LEU A 51 9.05 9.12 -4.27
N GLY A 52 8.76 10.39 -4.58
CA GLY A 52 9.32 11.05 -5.75
C GLY A 52 10.83 11.24 -5.65
N LYS A 53 11.47 11.45 -6.80
CA LYS A 53 12.94 11.54 -6.86
C LYS A 53 13.52 12.69 -6.05
N ALA A 54 12.85 13.84 -6.04
CA ALA A 54 13.30 14.99 -5.26
C ALA A 54 13.32 14.65 -3.76
N MET A 55 12.27 13.97 -3.29
CA MET A 55 12.19 13.55 -1.89
C MET A 55 13.22 12.47 -1.57
N GLN A 56 13.47 11.56 -2.50
CA GLN A 56 14.51 10.54 -2.34
C GLN A 56 15.87 11.19 -2.12
N LEU A 57 16.18 12.18 -2.93
CA LEU A 57 17.46 12.90 -2.80
C LEU A 57 17.52 13.67 -1.48
N ALA A 58 16.47 14.40 -1.14
CA ALA A 58 16.42 15.22 0.07
C ALA A 58 16.55 14.37 1.33
N LEU A 59 15.91 13.19 1.35
CA LEU A 59 15.95 12.29 2.50
C LEU A 59 17.16 11.38 2.53
N GLY A 60 17.95 11.36 1.45
CA GLY A 60 19.10 10.48 1.35
C GLY A 60 18.74 9.01 1.30
N ARG A 61 17.63 8.67 0.68
CA ARG A 61 17.20 7.28 0.55
C ARG A 61 16.65 6.97 -0.83
N LYS A 62 16.69 5.68 -1.19
CA LYS A 62 16.14 5.18 -2.44
C LYS A 62 14.62 5.02 -2.33
N GLY A 63 14.02 4.39 -3.33
CA GLY A 63 12.58 4.27 -3.42
C GLY A 63 11.89 3.79 -2.14
N PHE A 64 10.72 4.34 -1.90
CA PHE A 64 9.88 4.01 -0.76
C PHE A 64 8.43 4.10 -1.20
N TYR A 65 7.61 3.19 -0.69
CA TYR A 65 6.23 3.06 -1.12
C TYR A 65 5.30 2.97 0.07
N VAL A 66 4.11 3.55 -0.08
CA VAL A 66 3.04 3.41 0.91
C VAL A 66 1.85 2.81 0.19
N ILE A 67 1.39 1.66 0.67
CA ILE A 67 0.14 1.07 0.19
C ILE A 67 -0.95 1.48 1.17
N GLU A 68 -1.87 2.28 0.68
CA GLU A 68 -2.99 2.79 1.46
C GLU A 68 -4.25 2.03 1.06
N VAL A 69 -4.94 1.41 2.03
CA VAL A 69 -6.26 0.82 1.77
C VAL A 69 -7.31 1.75 2.36
N ILE A 70 -8.39 1.98 1.58
CA ILE A 70 -9.53 2.77 2.03
C ILE A 70 -10.38 1.85 2.90
N SER A 71 -10.28 2.01 4.22
CA SER A 71 -10.80 1.05 5.18
C SER A 71 -12.26 0.68 4.95
N ARG A 72 -13.12 1.68 4.76
CA ARG A 72 -14.55 1.43 4.62
C ARG A 72 -14.92 0.57 3.41
N ARG A 73 -14.07 0.55 2.36
CA ARG A 73 -14.32 -0.25 1.15
C ARG A 73 -13.55 -1.55 1.17
N PHE A 74 -12.27 -1.47 1.55
CA PHE A 74 -11.40 -2.64 1.56
C PHE A 74 -11.90 -3.69 2.57
N ASP A 75 -12.26 -3.25 3.77
CA ASP A 75 -12.63 -4.18 4.84
C ASP A 75 -13.96 -4.91 4.55
N LYS A 76 -14.75 -4.42 3.61
CA LYS A 76 -16.00 -5.09 3.18
C LYS A 76 -15.77 -6.15 2.11
N LEU A 77 -14.60 -6.19 1.50
CA LEU A 77 -14.31 -7.16 0.44
C LEU A 77 -14.12 -8.56 1.02
N SER A 78 -14.41 -9.56 0.19
CA SER A 78 -14.05 -10.94 0.51
C SER A 78 -12.53 -11.05 0.65
N LYS A 79 -12.07 -12.09 1.33
CA LYS A 79 -10.64 -12.35 1.50
C LYS A 79 -9.93 -12.44 0.14
N ILE A 80 -10.55 -13.11 -0.82
CA ILE A 80 -10.00 -13.25 -2.17
C ILE A 80 -9.85 -11.88 -2.84
N ASP A 81 -10.87 -11.04 -2.74
CA ASP A 81 -10.84 -9.73 -3.37
C ASP A 81 -9.85 -8.78 -2.68
N GLN A 82 -9.70 -8.90 -1.36
CA GLN A 82 -8.66 -8.18 -0.65
C GLN A 82 -7.28 -8.57 -1.15
N THR A 83 -7.02 -9.86 -1.30
CA THR A 83 -5.74 -10.36 -1.80
C THR A 83 -5.46 -9.86 -3.22
N LYS A 84 -6.47 -9.92 -4.10
CA LYS A 84 -6.34 -9.41 -5.47
C LYS A 84 -5.98 -7.92 -5.49
N THR A 85 -6.62 -7.15 -4.62
CA THR A 85 -6.36 -5.72 -4.49
C THR A 85 -4.90 -5.45 -4.08
N LEU A 86 -4.40 -6.19 -3.10
CA LEU A 86 -3.03 -6.03 -2.62
C LEU A 86 -2.01 -6.43 -3.69
N ILE A 87 -2.27 -7.50 -4.42
CA ILE A 87 -1.42 -7.92 -5.54
C ILE A 87 -1.37 -6.80 -6.59
N HIS A 88 -2.52 -6.21 -6.91
CA HIS A 88 -2.59 -5.13 -7.88
C HIS A 88 -1.72 -3.94 -7.45
N GLU A 89 -1.76 -3.57 -6.17
CA GLU A 89 -0.94 -2.46 -5.67
C GLU A 89 0.56 -2.79 -5.71
N LEU A 90 0.93 -4.02 -5.40
CA LEU A 90 2.33 -4.46 -5.50
C LEU A 90 2.85 -4.40 -6.94
N MET A 91 1.98 -4.59 -7.93
CA MET A 91 2.36 -4.51 -9.34
C MET A 91 2.79 -3.11 -9.76
N HIS A 92 2.43 -2.09 -9.00
CA HIS A 92 2.86 -0.71 -9.26
C HIS A 92 4.31 -0.44 -8.84
N ILE A 93 4.92 -1.34 -8.08
CA ILE A 93 6.30 -1.17 -7.64
C ILE A 93 7.24 -1.69 -8.73
N PRO A 94 8.07 -0.82 -9.35
CA PRO A 94 8.93 -1.25 -10.46
C PRO A 94 10.09 -2.13 -9.98
N LYS A 95 10.57 -2.90 -10.90
CA LYS A 95 11.77 -3.76 -10.66
C LYS A 95 13.04 -2.96 -10.49
#